data_fcdd64200bee7b2c5668c4e41d12b9d3
#
_entry.id   fcdd64200bee7b2c5668c4e41d12b9d3
#
_cell.length_a   1.000
_cell.length_b   1.000
_cell.length_c   1.000
_cell.angle_alpha   90.00
_cell.angle_beta   90.00
_cell.angle_gamma   90.00
#
_symmetry.space_group_name_H-M   'P 1'
#
loop_
_entity.id
_entity.type
_entity.pdbx_description
1 polymer ?
#
loop_
_entity_poly.entity_id
_entity_poly.type
_entity_poly.pdbx_seq_one_letter_code
_entity_poly.pdbx_strand_id
1 'polypeptide(L)' 'MYVVKVLHGYIGKEGQRTREKDPEKLLLFPNKQESDQFAEKIGGRSKHLSKIRKD' A
#
# COMPACT_ATOMS: atom_id res chain seq x y z
N MET A 1 9.46 -1.08 5.02
CA MET A 1 8.28 -0.26 4.68
C MET A 1 7.24 -1.11 3.99
N TYR A 2 6.00 -0.82 4.24
CA TYR A 2 4.89 -1.58 3.68
C TYR A 2 3.90 -0.65 3.03
N VAL A 3 3.16 -1.18 2.06
CA VAL A 3 2.06 -0.47 1.42
C VAL A 3 0.81 -1.35 1.50
N VAL A 4 -0.33 -0.76 1.21
CA VAL A 4 -1.59 -1.51 1.18
C VAL A 4 -2.02 -1.68 -0.26
N LYS A 5 -2.18 -2.94 -0.66
CA LYS A 5 -2.66 -3.31 -1.99
C LYS A 5 -4.15 -3.54 -1.94
N VAL A 6 -4.86 -3.00 -2.89
CA VAL A 6 -6.30 -3.22 -3.05
C VAL A 6 -6.55 -3.84 -4.41
N LEU A 7 -7.81 -4.23 -4.65
CA LEU A 7 -8.20 -4.74 -5.96
C LEU A 7 -7.91 -3.68 -7.01
N HIS A 8 -7.14 -3.96 -8.00
CA HIS A 8 -6.80 -3.05 -9.10
C HIS A 8 -5.83 -1.92 -8.73
N GLY A 9 -5.14 -2.00 -7.60
CA GLY A 9 -4.18 -0.94 -7.32
C GLY A 9 -3.65 -0.95 -5.91
N TYR A 10 -3.32 0.25 -5.45
CA TYR A 10 -2.72 0.48 -4.14
C TYR A 10 -3.37 1.68 -3.48
N ILE A 11 -3.03 1.91 -2.23
CA ILE A 11 -3.49 3.10 -1.52
C ILE A 11 -2.42 4.18 -1.64
N GLY A 12 -2.81 5.34 -2.13
CA GLY A 12 -1.91 6.47 -2.32
C GLY A 12 -1.67 7.23 -1.02
N LYS A 13 -0.78 8.23 -1.10
CA LYS A 13 -0.36 9.01 0.07
C LYS A 13 -1.52 9.68 0.80
N GLU A 14 -2.58 10.00 0.07
CA GLU A 14 -3.71 10.68 0.67
C GLU A 14 -4.83 9.71 1.06
N GLY A 15 -4.52 8.43 1.05
CA GLY A 15 -5.49 7.42 1.44
C GLY A 15 -6.44 7.00 0.32
N GLN A 16 -6.27 7.54 -0.88
CA GLN A 16 -7.12 7.20 -2.01
C GLN A 16 -6.61 5.99 -2.76
N ARG A 17 -7.48 5.35 -3.51
CA ARG A 17 -7.06 4.25 -4.38
C ARG A 17 -6.34 4.81 -5.60
N THR A 18 -5.27 4.16 -5.99
CA THR A 18 -4.51 4.58 -7.16
C THR A 18 -3.89 3.38 -7.84
N ARG A 19 -3.67 3.50 -9.13
CA ARG A 19 -2.95 2.48 -9.90
C ARG A 19 -1.45 2.77 -9.93
N GLU A 20 -1.05 3.84 -9.26
CA GLU A 20 0.35 4.22 -9.20
C GLU A 20 1.15 3.16 -8.46
N LYS A 21 2.32 2.82 -8.99
CA LYS A 21 3.23 1.86 -8.36
C LYS A 21 4.48 2.51 -7.79
N ASP A 22 4.62 3.81 -7.98
CA ASP A 22 5.78 4.53 -7.48
C ASP A 22 5.67 4.67 -5.96
N PRO A 23 6.63 4.11 -5.20
CA PRO A 23 6.57 4.19 -3.73
C PRO A 23 6.47 5.60 -3.20
N GLU A 24 6.99 6.59 -3.95
CA GLU A 24 6.92 7.97 -3.52
C GLU A 24 5.50 8.52 -3.56
N LYS A 25 4.62 7.85 -4.28
CA LYS A 25 3.23 8.27 -4.41
C LYS A 25 2.26 7.40 -3.63
N LEU A 26 2.78 6.45 -2.86
CA LEU A 26 1.96 5.54 -2.08
C LEU A 26 2.06 5.86 -0.60
N LEU A 27 1.02 5.48 0.13
CA LEU A 27 1.03 5.59 1.58
C LEU A 27 1.95 4.52 2.15
N LEU A 28 2.99 4.93 2.85
CA LEU A 28 3.98 4.01 3.39
C LEU A 28 3.75 3.80 4.88
N PHE A 29 3.88 2.56 5.30
CA PHE A 29 3.76 2.18 6.70
C PHE A 29 5.10 1.68 7.21
N PRO A 30 5.51 2.07 8.41
CA PRO A 30 6.83 1.68 8.92
C PRO A 30 6.95 0.21 9.27
N ASN A 31 5.84 -0.44 9.58
CA ASN A 31 5.88 -1.86 9.92
C ASN A 31 4.62 -2.57 9.40
N LYS A 32 4.71 -3.90 9.43
CA LYS A 32 3.64 -4.73 8.91
C LYS A 32 2.35 -4.60 9.72
N GLN A 33 2.48 -4.45 11.00
CA GLN A 33 1.30 -4.37 11.88
C GLN A 33 0.41 -3.19 11.52
N GLU A 34 1.00 -2.02 11.31
CA GLU A 34 0.21 -0.84 10.96
C GLU A 34 -0.41 -0.98 9.60
N SER A 35 0.33 -1.53 8.63
CA SER A 35 -0.24 -1.72 7.30
C SER A 35 -1.36 -2.76 7.31
N ASP A 36 -1.21 -3.81 8.11
CA ASP A 36 -2.25 -4.82 8.23
C ASP A 36 -3.52 -4.25 8.84
N GLN A 37 -3.38 -3.38 9.85
CA GLN A 37 -4.54 -2.76 10.47
C GLN A 37 -5.29 -1.88 9.49
N PHE A 38 -4.57 -1.11 8.70
CA PHE A 38 -5.18 -0.28 7.69
C PHE A 38 -5.85 -1.13 6.62
N ALA A 39 -5.14 -2.15 6.15
CA ALA A 39 -5.65 -3.02 5.10
C ALA A 39 -6.93 -3.72 5.53
N GLU A 40 -7.00 -4.14 6.77
CA GLU A 40 -8.20 -4.81 7.30
C GLU A 40 -9.42 -3.91 7.26
N LYS A 41 -9.22 -2.62 7.52
CA LYS A 41 -10.33 -1.67 7.52
C LYS A 41 -10.94 -1.47 6.14
N ILE A 42 -10.16 -1.63 5.10
CA ILE A 42 -10.61 -1.34 3.74
C ILE A 42 -10.70 -2.56 2.84
N GLY A 43 -10.44 -3.73 3.40
CA GLY A 43 -10.49 -4.97 2.62
C GLY A 43 -9.29 -5.18 1.71
N GLY A 44 -8.17 -4.52 1.99
CA GLY A 44 -6.95 -4.69 1.22
C GLY A 44 -5.99 -5.67 1.87
N ARG A 45 -4.76 -5.66 1.40
CA ARG A 45 -3.68 -6.49 1.95
C ARG A 45 -2.41 -5.69 2.05
N SER A 46 -1.61 -5.95 3.06
CA SER A 46 -0.32 -5.31 3.17
C SER A 46 0.69 -6.01 2.25
N LYS A 47 1.64 -5.25 1.75
CA LYS A 47 2.66 -5.76 0.87
C LYS A 47 3.97 -5.06 1.18
N HIS A 48 5.05 -5.83 1.29
CA HIS A 48 6.36 -5.22 1.54
C HIS A 48 6.79 -4.40 0.33
N LEU A 49 7.39 -3.25 0.59
CA LEU A 49 7.77 -2.33 -0.47
C LEU A 49 8.72 -2.97 -1.49
N SER A 50 9.60 -3.85 -1.03
CA SER A 50 10.56 -4.51 -1.91
C SER A 50 9.91 -5.40 -2.96
N LYS A 51 8.65 -5.74 -2.78
CA LYS A 51 7.92 -6.59 -3.73
C LYS A 51 7.18 -5.82 -4.79
N ILE A 52 7.23 -4.51 -4.73
CA ILE A 52 6.63 -3.67 -5.76
C ILE A 52 7.70 -3.40 -6.79
N ARG A 53 7.40 -3.73 -8.02
CA ARG A 53 8.34 -3.46 -9.11
C ARG A 53 7.87 -2.27 -9.90
N LYS A 54 8.82 -1.41 -10.16
CA LYS A 54 8.60 -0.21 -10.94
C LYS A 54 9.15 -0.46 -12.34
N ASP A 55 8.33 -0.92 -13.19
CA ASP A 55 8.73 -1.21 -14.57
C ASP A 55 8.19 -0.17 -15.51
#